data_5c0fc8de3275b4d787fb95feb33b911b
#
_entry.id   5c0fc8de3275b4d787fb95feb33b911b
#
_cell.length_a   1.000
_cell.length_b   1.000
_cell.length_c   1.000
_cell.angle_alpha   90.00
_cell.angle_beta   90.00
_cell.angle_gamma   90.00
#
_symmetry.space_group_name_H-M   'P 1'
#
loop_
_entity.id
_entity.type
_entity.pdbx_description
1 polymer ?
#
loop_
_entity_poly.entity_id
_entity_poly.type
_entity_poly.pdbx_seq_one_letter_code
_entity_poly.pdbx_strand_id
1 'polypeptide(L)'
;MLSLIPIIIFSVYNYGLRVLALLTVITITGTAVEYLWEKHYNNKPSEAIFVTCILYTMTLPSSIPYWIAVIGIIFGVIFGKMSFGGFGRNVFNPALVGRAFIYINFPNPMTIVWNEASSGFPGGFSTYLTAGIDAVSEATPMITYNYTGEIMDLNSLILGNIPGAIGESYKILIILAAIYLIYTKTASLEIMLGCLIGFFTVGTFMYYIYDGINPIYGMMMGGFLFGTVFMATDPISAAKTKKGKWIFGIIIGVVTVLIRALSLFNGGMMFAILMGNTFAPIIDHFIKEAEKRKKSKAVAA
;
A
#
# COMPACT_ATOMS: atom_id res chain seq x y z
N MET A 1 -11.66 8.19 -3.31
CA MET A 1 -12.21 8.12 -1.95
C MET A 1 -13.40 7.19 -1.83
N LEU A 2 -14.43 7.28 -2.70
CA LEU A 2 -15.63 6.43 -2.60
C LEU A 2 -15.34 4.91 -2.55
N SER A 3 -14.38 4.43 -3.33
CA SER A 3 -13.98 3.02 -3.35
C SER A 3 -13.33 2.51 -2.05
N LEU A 4 -12.86 3.42 -1.17
CA LEU A 4 -12.27 3.07 0.12
C LEU A 4 -13.32 2.99 1.25
N ILE A 5 -14.50 3.61 1.07
CA ILE A 5 -15.55 3.63 2.11
C ILE A 5 -15.96 2.22 2.55
N PRO A 6 -16.28 1.28 1.64
CA PRO A 6 -16.63 -0.08 2.06
C PRO A 6 -15.51 -0.75 2.85
N ILE A 7 -14.24 -0.55 2.41
CA ILE A 7 -13.08 -1.13 3.10
C ILE A 7 -12.95 -0.56 4.52
N ILE A 8 -13.16 0.77 4.70
CA ILE A 8 -13.14 1.40 6.02
C ILE A 8 -14.23 0.82 6.93
N ILE A 9 -15.47 0.68 6.43
CA ILE A 9 -16.58 0.13 7.21
C ILE A 9 -16.27 -1.28 7.70
N PHE A 10 -15.77 -2.14 6.82
CA PHE A 10 -15.41 -3.51 7.19
C PHE A 10 -14.15 -3.55 8.08
N SER A 11 -13.23 -2.60 7.92
CA SER A 11 -12.09 -2.49 8.83
C SER A 11 -12.52 -2.11 10.25
N VAL A 12 -13.54 -1.25 10.39
CA VAL A 12 -14.14 -0.96 11.70
C VAL A 12 -14.84 -2.20 12.27
N TYR A 13 -15.56 -2.96 11.43
CA TYR A 13 -16.16 -4.22 11.83
C TYR A 13 -15.12 -5.22 12.37
N ASN A 14 -13.95 -5.34 11.73
CA ASN A 14 -12.91 -6.28 12.16
C ASN A 14 -12.10 -5.78 13.37
N TYR A 15 -11.70 -4.51 13.34
CA TYR A 15 -10.67 -3.99 14.26
C TYR A 15 -11.19 -2.91 15.23
N GLY A 16 -12.50 -2.68 15.27
CA GLY A 16 -13.11 -1.78 16.22
C GLY A 16 -13.07 -0.30 15.87
N LEU A 17 -13.72 0.49 16.73
CA LEU A 17 -13.85 1.96 16.58
C LEU A 17 -12.50 2.69 16.62
N ARG A 18 -11.44 2.04 17.11
CA ARG A 18 -10.08 2.58 17.10
C ARG A 18 -9.59 2.93 15.70
N VAL A 19 -10.06 2.21 14.66
CA VAL A 19 -9.76 2.54 13.25
C VAL A 19 -10.21 3.96 12.89
N LEU A 20 -11.42 4.35 13.30
CA LEU A 20 -11.94 5.70 13.08
C LEU A 20 -11.16 6.75 13.87
N ALA A 21 -10.78 6.44 15.11
CA ALA A 21 -9.96 7.32 15.92
C ALA A 21 -8.56 7.54 15.27
N LEU A 22 -7.91 6.47 14.81
CA LEU A 22 -6.65 6.56 14.07
C LEU A 22 -6.79 7.42 12.80
N LEU A 23 -7.83 7.14 12.00
CA LEU A 23 -8.11 7.90 10.78
C LEU A 23 -8.31 9.39 11.08
N THR A 24 -9.05 9.71 12.14
CA THR A 24 -9.32 11.11 12.56
C THR A 24 -8.03 11.81 12.99
N VAL A 25 -7.24 11.20 13.88
CA VAL A 25 -5.97 11.77 14.36
C VAL A 25 -4.99 11.99 13.22
N ILE A 26 -4.84 10.98 12.34
CA ILE A 26 -3.94 11.06 11.17
C ILE A 26 -4.40 12.16 10.20
N THR A 27 -5.73 12.27 9.96
CA THR A 27 -6.27 13.27 9.04
C THR A 27 -6.09 14.69 9.58
N ILE A 28 -6.37 14.91 10.87
CA ILE A 28 -6.14 16.22 11.51
C ILE A 28 -4.67 16.60 11.43
N THR A 29 -3.78 15.67 11.82
CA THR A 29 -2.34 15.93 11.82
C THR A 29 -1.80 16.18 10.41
N GLY A 30 -2.12 15.31 9.45
CA GLY A 30 -1.64 15.45 8.07
C GLY A 30 -2.12 16.74 7.42
N THR A 31 -3.41 17.10 7.62
CA THR A 31 -3.98 18.34 7.12
C THR A 31 -3.34 19.56 7.77
N ALA A 32 -3.10 19.53 9.08
CA ALA A 32 -2.44 20.62 9.80
C ALA A 32 -1.02 20.84 9.30
N VAL A 33 -0.24 19.79 9.11
CA VAL A 33 1.15 19.88 8.60
C VAL A 33 1.16 20.46 7.18
N GLU A 34 0.32 19.96 6.27
CA GLU A 34 0.24 20.51 4.91
C GLU A 34 -0.23 21.96 4.92
N TYR A 35 -1.25 22.30 5.72
CA TYR A 35 -1.74 23.67 5.83
C TYR A 35 -0.67 24.63 6.33
N LEU A 36 0.07 24.28 7.39
CA LEU A 36 1.14 25.12 7.94
C LEU A 36 2.27 25.33 6.92
N TRP A 37 2.64 24.28 6.20
CA TRP A 37 3.67 24.36 5.16
C TRP A 37 3.25 25.22 3.99
N GLU A 38 2.08 24.95 3.39
CA GLU A 38 1.57 25.71 2.23
C GLU A 38 1.28 27.17 2.58
N LYS A 39 0.79 27.44 3.81
CA LYS A 39 0.60 28.80 4.30
C LYS A 39 1.92 29.60 4.36
N HIS A 40 3.02 28.95 4.73
CA HIS A 40 4.34 29.60 4.73
C HIS A 40 4.76 30.06 3.33
N TYR A 41 4.37 29.34 2.30
CA TYR A 41 4.63 29.69 0.89
C TYR A 41 3.49 30.44 0.19
N ASN A 42 2.47 30.90 0.93
CA ASN A 42 1.26 31.55 0.40
C ASN A 42 0.48 30.69 -0.61
N ASN A 43 0.56 29.39 -0.51
CA ASN A 43 -0.18 28.44 -1.32
C ASN A 43 -1.44 27.92 -0.59
N LYS A 44 -2.33 27.26 -1.34
CA LYS A 44 -3.49 26.55 -0.77
C LYS A 44 -3.18 25.07 -0.56
N PRO A 45 -3.60 24.46 0.55
CA PRO A 45 -3.47 23.00 0.76
C PRO A 45 -4.27 22.26 -0.31
N SER A 46 -3.81 21.08 -0.67
CA SER A 46 -4.47 20.24 -1.69
C SER A 46 -5.45 19.24 -1.04
N GLU A 47 -6.60 19.03 -1.67
CA GLU A 47 -7.55 17.99 -1.21
C GLU A 47 -6.96 16.57 -1.24
N ALA A 48 -5.86 16.37 -1.97
CA ALA A 48 -5.17 15.08 -2.04
C ALA A 48 -4.62 14.60 -0.69
N ILE A 49 -4.47 15.52 0.30
CA ILE A 49 -4.03 15.15 1.65
C ILE A 49 -5.00 14.14 2.30
N PHE A 50 -6.30 14.27 2.08
CA PHE A 50 -7.29 13.33 2.61
C PHE A 50 -7.07 11.92 2.07
N VAL A 51 -6.76 11.79 0.77
CA VAL A 51 -6.44 10.49 0.16
C VAL A 51 -5.17 9.91 0.78
N THR A 52 -4.13 10.74 0.95
CA THR A 52 -2.87 10.34 1.58
C THR A 52 -3.10 9.83 3.02
N CYS A 53 -3.89 10.56 3.83
CA CYS A 53 -4.19 10.18 5.20
C CYS A 53 -5.00 8.87 5.27
N ILE A 54 -6.02 8.69 4.41
CA ILE A 54 -6.79 7.45 4.37
C ILE A 54 -5.90 6.28 3.96
N LEU A 55 -5.14 6.41 2.88
CA LEU A 55 -4.26 5.34 2.40
C LEU A 55 -3.20 4.99 3.44
N TYR A 56 -2.59 5.99 4.08
CA TYR A 56 -1.64 5.76 5.16
C TYR A 56 -2.28 4.98 6.31
N THR A 57 -3.45 5.41 6.80
CA THR A 57 -4.19 4.72 7.88
C THR A 57 -4.49 3.27 7.51
N MET A 58 -4.95 3.02 6.27
CA MET A 58 -5.27 1.67 5.80
C MET A 58 -4.06 0.73 5.76
N THR A 59 -2.85 1.26 5.73
CA THR A 59 -1.63 0.44 5.73
C THR A 59 -1.07 0.15 7.11
N LEU A 60 -1.65 0.71 8.17
CA LEU A 60 -1.18 0.54 9.54
C LEU A 60 -1.85 -0.63 10.25
N PRO A 61 -1.20 -1.22 11.28
CA PRO A 61 -1.86 -2.05 12.27
C PRO A 61 -2.90 -1.24 13.06
N SER A 62 -4.04 -1.85 13.39
CA SER A 62 -5.04 -1.19 14.26
C SER A 62 -4.54 -1.00 15.70
N SER A 63 -3.56 -1.79 16.12
CA SER A 63 -2.89 -1.73 17.44
C SER A 63 -1.89 -0.60 17.58
N ILE A 64 -1.47 0.06 16.49
CA ILE A 64 -0.38 1.05 16.51
C ILE A 64 -0.65 2.19 17.53
N PRO A 65 0.35 2.59 18.33
CA PRO A 65 0.26 3.77 19.18
C PRO A 65 0.02 5.05 18.35
N TYR A 66 -0.88 5.91 18.81
CA TYR A 66 -1.22 7.15 18.08
C TYR A 66 -0.01 8.03 17.78
N TRP A 67 0.93 8.16 18.73
CA TRP A 67 2.10 9.00 18.55
C TRP A 67 3.02 8.51 17.41
N ILE A 68 3.13 7.18 17.22
CA ILE A 68 3.90 6.61 16.10
C ILE A 68 3.20 6.93 14.78
N ALA A 69 1.88 6.75 14.72
CA ALA A 69 1.08 7.08 13.53
C ALA A 69 1.19 8.58 13.17
N VAL A 70 1.18 9.46 14.19
CA VAL A 70 1.36 10.91 14.04
C VAL A 70 2.75 11.24 13.46
N ILE A 71 3.81 10.70 14.03
CA ILE A 71 5.18 10.93 13.52
C ILE A 71 5.31 10.46 12.07
N GLY A 72 4.73 9.30 11.75
CA GLY A 72 4.80 8.74 10.39
C GLY A 72 4.08 9.60 9.36
N ILE A 73 2.87 10.12 9.65
CA ILE A 73 2.18 11.00 8.70
C ILE A 73 2.87 12.34 8.55
N ILE A 74 3.42 12.92 9.63
CA ILE A 74 4.23 14.15 9.57
C ILE A 74 5.42 13.93 8.63
N PHE A 75 6.17 12.85 8.84
CA PHE A 75 7.32 12.51 8.00
C PHE A 75 6.90 12.29 6.53
N GLY A 76 5.84 11.53 6.30
CA GLY A 76 5.32 11.25 4.95
C GLY A 76 4.90 12.50 4.20
N VAL A 77 4.20 13.43 4.86
CA VAL A 77 3.77 14.70 4.24
C VAL A 77 4.98 15.60 3.97
N ILE A 78 5.87 15.80 4.93
CA ILE A 78 7.02 16.69 4.76
C ILE A 78 7.98 16.12 3.71
N PHE A 79 8.50 14.92 3.92
CA PHE A 79 9.56 14.34 3.07
C PHE A 79 9.05 13.61 1.83
N GLY A 80 7.81 13.13 1.83
CA GLY A 80 7.21 12.49 0.66
C GLY A 80 6.53 13.43 -0.32
N LYS A 81 6.11 14.63 0.14
CA LYS A 81 5.31 15.56 -0.68
C LYS A 81 5.85 16.98 -0.66
N MET A 82 5.96 17.62 0.51
CA MET A 82 6.27 19.04 0.62
C MET A 82 7.68 19.39 0.18
N SER A 83 8.68 18.57 0.53
CA SER A 83 10.09 18.78 0.14
C SER A 83 10.31 18.74 -1.38
N PHE A 84 9.40 18.13 -2.13
CA PHE A 84 9.43 18.11 -3.60
C PHE A 84 8.67 19.27 -4.24
N GLY A 85 8.07 20.16 -3.45
CA GLY A 85 7.32 21.31 -3.93
C GLY A 85 5.80 21.12 -3.97
N GLY A 86 5.26 20.21 -3.16
CA GLY A 86 3.83 20.01 -2.93
C GLY A 86 3.13 19.07 -3.91
N PHE A 87 1.82 19.21 -4.00
CA PHE A 87 0.99 18.31 -4.81
C PHE A 87 1.36 18.32 -6.30
N GLY A 88 1.48 17.13 -6.87
CA GLY A 88 1.80 16.92 -8.30
C GLY A 88 3.28 16.94 -8.64
N ARG A 89 4.17 17.24 -7.68
CA ARG A 89 5.63 17.24 -7.85
C ARG A 89 6.34 16.13 -7.07
N ASN A 90 5.62 15.44 -6.20
CA ASN A 90 6.17 14.37 -5.39
C ASN A 90 6.60 13.18 -6.27
N VAL A 91 7.82 12.73 -6.03
CA VAL A 91 8.41 11.55 -6.69
C VAL A 91 7.86 10.26 -6.08
N PHE A 92 7.70 10.24 -4.76
CA PHE A 92 7.25 9.09 -4.00
C PHE A 92 5.79 9.23 -3.56
N ASN A 93 5.12 8.11 -3.33
CA ASN A 93 3.83 8.11 -2.64
C ASN A 93 4.02 8.49 -1.17
N PRO A 94 3.44 9.63 -0.69
CA PRO A 94 3.70 10.14 0.65
C PRO A 94 3.23 9.21 1.77
N ALA A 95 2.13 8.48 1.57
CA ALA A 95 1.64 7.51 2.53
C ALA A 95 2.65 6.37 2.75
N LEU A 96 3.28 5.91 1.67
CA LEU A 96 4.31 4.87 1.75
C LEU A 96 5.62 5.38 2.35
N VAL A 97 6.00 6.64 2.10
CA VAL A 97 7.17 7.25 2.74
C VAL A 97 6.99 7.30 4.26
N GLY A 98 5.82 7.76 4.72
CA GLY A 98 5.49 7.77 6.15
C GLY A 98 5.48 6.37 6.76
N ARG A 99 4.87 5.40 6.08
CA ARG A 99 4.86 4.00 6.52
C ARG A 99 6.27 3.41 6.58
N ALA A 100 7.10 3.63 5.56
CA ALA A 100 8.47 3.12 5.52
C ALA A 100 9.29 3.68 6.68
N PHE A 101 9.14 4.96 6.98
CA PHE A 101 9.83 5.59 8.10
C PHE A 101 9.49 4.91 9.43
N ILE A 102 8.20 4.75 9.75
CA ILE A 102 7.81 4.12 11.01
C ILE A 102 8.09 2.61 11.04
N TYR A 103 8.05 1.94 9.90
CA TYR A 103 8.36 0.51 9.79
C TYR A 103 9.83 0.22 10.15
N ILE A 104 10.74 1.09 9.75
CA ILE A 104 12.17 0.93 10.01
C ILE A 104 12.51 1.36 11.46
N ASN A 105 11.92 2.47 11.95
CA ASN A 105 12.27 3.03 13.26
C ASN A 105 11.50 2.39 14.42
N PHE A 106 10.30 1.85 14.17
CA PHE A 106 9.43 1.23 15.18
C PHE A 106 8.96 -0.16 14.72
N PRO A 107 9.87 -1.12 14.53
CA PRO A 107 9.54 -2.42 13.94
C PRO A 107 8.51 -3.20 14.78
N ASN A 108 8.64 -3.24 16.11
CA ASN A 108 7.75 -4.03 16.95
C ASN A 108 6.27 -3.68 16.79
N PRO A 109 5.83 -2.41 16.92
CA PRO A 109 4.43 -2.04 16.68
C PRO A 109 3.94 -2.27 15.25
N MET A 110 4.88 -2.37 14.28
CA MET A 110 4.54 -2.53 12.87
C MET A 110 4.56 -3.98 12.38
N THR A 111 5.17 -4.90 13.11
CA THR A 111 5.40 -6.28 12.65
C THR A 111 4.98 -7.38 13.64
N ILE A 112 4.89 -7.08 14.92
CA ILE A 112 4.67 -8.10 15.96
C ILE A 112 3.30 -7.95 16.61
N VAL A 113 2.86 -6.73 16.88
CA VAL A 113 1.63 -6.47 17.63
C VAL A 113 0.46 -6.28 16.66
N TRP A 114 -0.33 -7.33 16.47
CA TRP A 114 -1.53 -7.31 15.62
C TRP A 114 -2.77 -7.63 16.45
N ASN A 115 -3.89 -6.96 16.13
CA ASN A 115 -5.18 -7.32 16.70
C ASN A 115 -5.83 -8.41 15.86
N GLU A 116 -6.45 -9.36 16.53
CA GLU A 116 -7.34 -10.33 15.91
C GLU A 116 -8.55 -9.64 15.27
N ALA A 117 -9.06 -10.24 14.20
CA ALA A 117 -10.32 -9.79 13.62
C ALA A 117 -11.48 -10.20 14.54
N SER A 118 -12.39 -9.28 14.81
CA SER A 118 -13.62 -9.54 15.59
C SER A 118 -14.51 -10.56 14.88
N SER A 119 -15.11 -11.46 15.62
CA SER A 119 -16.07 -12.44 15.11
C SER A 119 -17.50 -12.15 15.57
N GLY A 120 -18.48 -12.46 14.72
CA GLY A 120 -19.90 -12.31 15.04
C GLY A 120 -20.42 -10.87 14.91
N PHE A 121 -21.75 -10.70 14.97
CA PHE A 121 -22.39 -9.38 14.98
C PHE A 121 -22.62 -8.94 16.44
N PRO A 122 -22.37 -7.69 16.84
CA PRO A 122 -22.00 -6.50 16.03
C PRO A 122 -20.51 -6.35 15.72
N GLY A 123 -19.64 -7.30 16.06
CA GLY A 123 -18.20 -7.24 15.78
C GLY A 123 -17.53 -6.02 16.44
N GLY A 124 -16.58 -5.45 15.73
CA GLY A 124 -15.83 -4.28 16.20
C GLY A 124 -16.63 -2.97 16.30
N PHE A 125 -17.86 -2.90 15.80
CA PHE A 125 -18.68 -1.68 15.93
C PHE A 125 -19.02 -1.32 17.38
N SER A 126 -19.00 -2.29 18.28
CA SER A 126 -19.24 -2.08 19.71
C SER A 126 -17.97 -2.08 20.57
N THR A 127 -16.81 -2.30 19.97
CA THR A 127 -15.55 -2.46 20.68
C THR A 127 -14.55 -1.35 20.35
N TYR A 128 -13.78 -0.95 21.35
CA TYR A 128 -12.66 -0.06 21.21
C TYR A 128 -11.41 -0.81 21.70
N LEU A 129 -10.69 -1.43 20.76
CA LEU A 129 -9.49 -2.20 21.07
C LEU A 129 -8.34 -1.23 21.40
N THR A 130 -7.90 -1.23 22.65
CA THR A 130 -6.72 -0.47 23.06
C THR A 130 -5.45 -1.22 22.70
N ALA A 131 -4.40 -0.48 22.27
CA ALA A 131 -3.06 -1.03 22.16
C ALA A 131 -2.54 -1.28 23.59
N GLY A 132 -2.64 -2.48 24.06
CA GLY A 132 -2.25 -2.81 25.44
C GLY A 132 -2.41 -4.30 25.71
N ILE A 133 -2.12 -4.69 26.86
CA ILE A 133 -2.01 -5.97 27.58
C ILE A 133 -2.85 -7.16 27.05
N ASP A 134 -3.94 -6.91 26.31
CA ASP A 134 -4.82 -7.94 25.74
C ASP A 134 -4.57 -8.19 24.23
N ALA A 135 -3.62 -7.50 23.61
CA ALA A 135 -3.24 -7.82 22.24
C ALA A 135 -2.44 -9.13 22.26
N VAL A 136 -3.13 -10.24 21.98
CA VAL A 136 -2.46 -11.49 21.66
C VAL A 136 -1.55 -11.19 20.47
N SER A 137 -0.25 -11.45 20.63
CA SER A 137 0.74 -11.26 19.58
C SER A 137 0.48 -12.32 18.49
N GLU A 138 -0.48 -12.07 17.62
CA GLU A 138 -0.73 -12.92 16.48
C GLU A 138 0.17 -12.53 15.31
N ALA A 139 0.75 -13.56 14.68
CA ALA A 139 1.52 -13.38 13.46
C ALA A 139 0.57 -13.21 12.27
N THR A 140 0.89 -12.31 11.35
CA THR A 140 0.16 -12.23 10.07
C THR A 140 0.35 -13.52 9.26
N PRO A 141 -0.57 -13.88 8.35
CA PRO A 141 -0.46 -15.11 7.56
C PRO A 141 0.90 -15.29 6.87
N MET A 142 1.54 -14.20 6.46
CA MET A 142 2.87 -14.24 5.85
C MET A 142 3.98 -14.51 6.87
N ILE A 143 3.84 -13.97 8.08
CA ILE A 143 4.78 -14.23 9.18
C ILE A 143 4.66 -15.68 9.62
N THR A 144 3.44 -16.19 9.82
CA THR A 144 3.19 -17.58 10.17
C THR A 144 3.83 -18.52 9.14
N TYR A 145 3.57 -18.28 7.85
CA TYR A 145 4.19 -19.08 6.80
C TYR A 145 5.72 -19.07 6.85
N ASN A 146 6.34 -17.91 7.04
CA ASN A 146 7.81 -17.81 7.06
C ASN A 146 8.45 -18.53 8.27
N TYR A 147 7.74 -18.65 9.40
CA TYR A 147 8.27 -19.31 10.60
C TYR A 147 7.87 -20.78 10.74
N THR A 148 6.66 -21.16 10.35
CA THR A 148 6.12 -22.50 10.55
C THR A 148 5.93 -23.30 9.26
N GLY A 149 5.93 -22.63 8.10
CA GLY A 149 5.56 -23.24 6.82
C GLY A 149 4.05 -23.48 6.66
N GLU A 150 3.23 -23.13 7.65
CA GLU A 150 1.79 -23.33 7.61
C GLU A 150 1.10 -22.31 6.72
N ILE A 151 0.20 -22.79 5.86
CA ILE A 151 -0.61 -21.95 4.97
C ILE A 151 -2.01 -21.86 5.55
N MET A 152 -2.48 -20.62 5.80
CA MET A 152 -3.86 -20.37 6.22
C MET A 152 -4.86 -20.80 5.15
N ASP A 153 -6.06 -21.19 5.60
CA ASP A 153 -7.18 -21.50 4.69
C ASP A 153 -7.50 -20.34 3.74
N LEU A 154 -7.73 -20.68 2.47
CA LEU A 154 -7.96 -19.72 1.42
C LEU A 154 -9.25 -18.90 1.65
N ASN A 155 -10.29 -19.52 2.23
CA ASN A 155 -11.54 -18.81 2.53
C ASN A 155 -11.31 -17.71 3.57
N SER A 156 -10.54 -18.00 4.62
CA SER A 156 -10.17 -17.03 5.65
C SER A 156 -9.36 -15.88 5.08
N LEU A 157 -8.43 -16.17 4.15
CA LEU A 157 -7.66 -15.15 3.44
C LEU A 157 -8.52 -14.25 2.57
N ILE A 158 -9.51 -14.79 1.87
CA ILE A 158 -10.42 -14.05 0.98
C ILE A 158 -11.42 -13.21 1.78
N LEU A 159 -12.02 -13.82 2.81
CA LEU A 159 -13.03 -13.17 3.66
C LEU A 159 -12.43 -12.15 4.63
N GLY A 160 -11.11 -12.16 4.82
CA GLY A 160 -10.42 -11.13 5.62
C GLY A 160 -10.49 -11.32 7.13
N ASN A 161 -10.86 -12.51 7.60
CA ASN A 161 -10.88 -12.84 9.03
C ASN A 161 -9.47 -13.27 9.49
N ILE A 162 -8.51 -12.36 9.32
CA ILE A 162 -7.08 -12.58 9.53
C ILE A 162 -6.45 -11.37 10.22
N PRO A 163 -5.44 -11.55 11.06
CA PRO A 163 -4.63 -10.45 11.57
C PRO A 163 -3.86 -9.78 10.43
N GLY A 164 -3.83 -8.46 10.41
CA GLY A 164 -3.16 -7.71 9.34
C GLY A 164 -3.37 -6.20 9.42
N ALA A 165 -2.86 -5.48 8.42
CA ALA A 165 -3.10 -4.04 8.33
C ALA A 165 -4.58 -3.74 8.03
N ILE A 166 -5.03 -2.58 8.49
CA ILE A 166 -6.44 -2.16 8.47
C ILE A 166 -7.10 -2.37 7.10
N GLY A 167 -6.44 -1.98 6.00
CA GLY A 167 -7.00 -2.04 4.64
C GLY A 167 -6.69 -3.33 3.86
N GLU A 168 -5.91 -4.24 4.42
CA GLU A 168 -5.43 -5.44 3.70
C GLU A 168 -6.37 -6.64 3.82
N SER A 169 -7.29 -6.66 4.78
CA SER A 169 -8.03 -7.84 5.18
C SER A 169 -8.99 -8.32 4.10
N TYR A 170 -9.89 -7.50 3.63
CA TYR A 170 -10.99 -7.91 2.72
C TYR A 170 -10.59 -7.90 1.25
N LYS A 171 -10.15 -9.06 0.71
CA LYS A 171 -9.70 -9.17 -0.68
C LYS A 171 -10.82 -8.94 -1.69
N ILE A 172 -12.04 -9.38 -1.39
CA ILE A 172 -13.22 -9.18 -2.25
C ILE A 172 -13.48 -7.69 -2.45
N LEU A 173 -13.46 -6.89 -1.37
CA LEU A 173 -13.71 -5.45 -1.45
C LEU A 173 -12.59 -4.72 -2.21
N ILE A 174 -11.34 -5.18 -2.08
CA ILE A 174 -10.22 -4.63 -2.85
C ILE A 174 -10.41 -4.91 -4.34
N ILE A 175 -10.85 -6.12 -4.72
CA ILE A 175 -11.13 -6.49 -6.12
C ILE A 175 -12.30 -5.68 -6.68
N LEU A 176 -13.39 -5.52 -5.92
CA LEU A 176 -14.52 -4.68 -6.34
C LEU A 176 -14.10 -3.21 -6.50
N ALA A 177 -13.28 -2.71 -5.58
CA ALA A 177 -12.71 -1.37 -5.70
C ALA A 177 -11.80 -1.23 -6.93
N ALA A 178 -11.00 -2.25 -7.28
CA ALA A 178 -10.20 -2.26 -8.49
C ALA A 178 -11.06 -2.14 -9.75
N ILE A 179 -12.15 -2.93 -9.85
CA ILE A 179 -13.11 -2.88 -10.97
C ILE A 179 -13.72 -1.48 -11.09
N TYR A 180 -14.16 -0.90 -9.96
CA TYR A 180 -14.71 0.45 -9.92
C TYR A 180 -13.70 1.51 -10.38
N LEU A 181 -12.44 1.46 -9.88
CA LEU A 181 -11.39 2.40 -10.23
C LEU A 181 -10.96 2.29 -11.71
N ILE A 182 -10.97 1.09 -12.28
CA ILE A 182 -10.71 0.86 -13.71
C ILE A 182 -11.88 1.42 -14.55
N TYR A 183 -13.11 1.14 -14.15
CA TYR A 183 -14.31 1.64 -14.85
C TYR A 183 -14.35 3.18 -14.87
N THR A 184 -14.03 3.82 -13.76
CA THR A 184 -13.95 5.28 -13.65
C THR A 184 -12.68 5.89 -14.24
N LYS A 185 -11.76 5.07 -14.80
CA LYS A 185 -10.47 5.48 -15.35
C LYS A 185 -9.59 6.25 -14.36
N THR A 186 -9.82 6.04 -13.06
CA THR A 186 -9.05 6.67 -11.98
C THR A 186 -7.72 5.95 -11.74
N ALA A 187 -7.71 4.64 -11.89
CA ALA A 187 -6.52 3.80 -11.76
C ALA A 187 -6.13 3.15 -13.09
N SER A 188 -4.85 2.81 -13.24
CA SER A 188 -4.29 2.27 -14.47
C SER A 188 -4.33 0.75 -14.48
N LEU A 189 -5.11 0.17 -15.41
CA LEU A 189 -5.17 -1.27 -15.61
C LEU A 189 -3.79 -1.86 -15.96
N GLU A 190 -3.01 -1.14 -16.77
CA GLU A 190 -1.66 -1.57 -17.19
C GLU A 190 -0.73 -1.79 -15.99
N ILE A 191 -0.79 -0.91 -14.99
CA ILE A 191 0.03 -1.06 -13.77
C ILE A 191 -0.45 -2.25 -12.97
N MET A 192 -1.76 -2.41 -12.76
CA MET A 192 -2.31 -3.53 -11.99
C MET A 192 -1.95 -4.87 -12.62
N LEU A 193 -2.18 -5.02 -13.93
CA LEU A 193 -1.83 -6.24 -14.65
C LEU A 193 -0.32 -6.48 -14.68
N GLY A 194 0.48 -5.42 -14.85
CA GLY A 194 1.93 -5.49 -14.76
C GLY A 194 2.40 -6.04 -13.42
N CYS A 195 1.85 -5.53 -12.30
CA CYS A 195 2.16 -6.03 -10.96
C CYS A 195 1.81 -7.53 -10.81
N LEU A 196 0.64 -7.93 -11.29
CA LEU A 196 0.21 -9.34 -11.26
C LEU A 196 1.15 -10.22 -12.10
N ILE A 197 1.46 -9.83 -13.33
CA ILE A 197 2.36 -10.60 -14.21
C ILE A 197 3.73 -10.75 -13.55
N GLY A 198 4.34 -9.66 -13.08
CA GLY A 198 5.64 -9.70 -12.40
C GLY A 198 5.62 -10.60 -11.16
N PHE A 199 4.58 -10.48 -10.35
CA PHE A 199 4.41 -11.27 -9.14
C PHE A 199 4.25 -12.77 -9.44
N PHE A 200 3.35 -13.13 -10.36
CA PHE A 200 3.12 -14.52 -10.73
C PHE A 200 4.32 -15.16 -11.42
N THR A 201 5.00 -14.44 -12.31
CA THR A 201 6.16 -14.98 -13.03
C THR A 201 7.27 -15.37 -12.06
N VAL A 202 7.70 -14.43 -11.21
CA VAL A 202 8.79 -14.70 -10.24
C VAL A 202 8.29 -15.56 -9.09
N GLY A 203 7.05 -15.39 -8.63
CA GLY A 203 6.45 -16.22 -7.59
C GLY A 203 6.37 -17.70 -7.99
N THR A 204 5.98 -17.99 -9.23
CA THR A 204 5.97 -19.36 -9.76
C THR A 204 7.39 -19.93 -9.86
N PHE A 205 8.35 -19.13 -10.31
CA PHE A 205 9.75 -19.52 -10.33
C PHE A 205 10.26 -19.87 -8.92
N MET A 206 10.00 -19.03 -7.93
CA MET A 206 10.39 -19.26 -6.54
C MET A 206 9.69 -20.49 -5.94
N TYR A 207 8.42 -20.71 -6.28
CA TYR A 207 7.66 -21.89 -5.81
C TYR A 207 8.28 -23.20 -6.28
N TYR A 208 8.66 -23.33 -7.56
CA TYR A 208 9.16 -24.59 -8.10
C TYR A 208 10.65 -24.83 -7.85
N ILE A 209 11.45 -23.79 -7.65
CA ILE A 209 12.91 -23.92 -7.54
C ILE A 209 13.40 -23.81 -6.09
N TYR A 210 12.74 -23.00 -5.28
CA TYR A 210 13.17 -22.67 -3.92
C TYR A 210 12.16 -23.06 -2.85
N ASP A 211 11.18 -23.94 -3.16
CA ASP A 211 10.09 -24.33 -2.25
C ASP A 211 9.39 -23.13 -1.60
N GLY A 212 9.26 -22.06 -2.36
CA GLY A 212 8.60 -20.84 -1.92
C GLY A 212 7.08 -21.00 -1.79
N ILE A 213 6.41 -19.95 -1.34
CA ILE A 213 4.95 -19.94 -1.23
C ILE A 213 4.29 -20.04 -2.60
N ASN A 214 3.18 -20.79 -2.70
CA ASN A 214 2.34 -20.78 -3.91
C ASN A 214 1.90 -19.34 -4.24
N PRO A 215 2.08 -18.84 -5.48
CA PRO A 215 1.81 -17.46 -5.86
C PRO A 215 0.38 -16.99 -5.56
N ILE A 216 -0.63 -17.88 -5.64
CA ILE A 216 -2.01 -17.55 -5.35
C ILE A 216 -2.16 -17.17 -3.86
N TYR A 217 -1.63 -17.98 -2.96
CA TYR A 217 -1.64 -17.68 -1.53
C TYR A 217 -0.78 -16.45 -1.22
N GLY A 218 0.42 -16.36 -1.80
CA GLY A 218 1.30 -15.20 -1.63
C GLY A 218 0.65 -13.89 -2.07
N MET A 219 -0.16 -13.90 -3.12
CA MET A 219 -0.92 -12.73 -3.56
C MET A 219 -2.01 -12.32 -2.56
N MET A 220 -2.67 -13.32 -1.93
CA MET A 220 -3.73 -13.09 -0.95
C MET A 220 -3.19 -12.71 0.43
N MET A 221 -1.94 -13.05 0.73
CA MET A 221 -1.29 -12.68 2.00
C MET A 221 -0.72 -11.26 1.95
N GLY A 222 -0.91 -10.51 3.03
CA GLY A 222 -0.41 -9.15 3.21
C GLY A 222 -0.99 -8.14 2.21
N GLY A 223 -0.31 -7.01 2.07
CA GLY A 223 -0.79 -5.82 1.36
C GLY A 223 -0.55 -5.80 -0.15
N PHE A 224 -0.24 -6.92 -0.82
CA PHE A 224 0.05 -6.90 -2.26
C PHE A 224 -1.12 -6.37 -3.07
N LEU A 225 -2.33 -6.91 -2.87
CA LEU A 225 -3.52 -6.48 -3.62
C LEU A 225 -3.88 -5.02 -3.32
N PHE A 226 -3.89 -4.64 -2.04
CA PHE A 226 -4.16 -3.26 -1.64
C PHE A 226 -3.15 -2.28 -2.24
N GLY A 227 -1.86 -2.60 -2.13
CA GLY A 227 -0.78 -1.80 -2.71
C GLY A 227 -0.86 -1.70 -4.24
N THR A 228 -1.20 -2.80 -4.93
CA THR A 228 -1.38 -2.83 -6.39
C THR A 228 -2.52 -1.93 -6.84
N VAL A 229 -3.67 -1.97 -6.14
CA VAL A 229 -4.88 -1.25 -6.54
C VAL A 229 -4.82 0.23 -6.20
N PHE A 230 -4.38 0.59 -4.99
CA PHE A 230 -4.52 1.96 -4.48
C PHE A 230 -3.21 2.75 -4.44
N MET A 231 -2.06 2.10 -4.39
CA MET A 231 -0.79 2.78 -4.16
C MET A 231 0.15 2.75 -5.37
N ALA A 232 0.26 1.61 -6.06
CA ALA A 232 1.06 1.53 -7.28
C ALA A 232 0.43 2.31 -8.44
N THR A 233 -0.89 2.49 -8.42
CA THR A 233 -1.62 3.26 -9.45
C THR A 233 -1.74 4.74 -9.14
N ASP A 234 -1.00 5.27 -8.16
CA ASP A 234 -0.97 6.70 -7.86
C ASP A 234 -0.58 7.51 -9.11
N PRO A 235 -1.47 8.41 -9.60
CA PRO A 235 -1.24 9.09 -10.87
C PRO A 235 -0.05 10.07 -10.85
N ILE A 236 0.46 10.43 -9.68
CA ILE A 236 1.55 11.40 -9.54
C ILE A 236 2.90 10.68 -9.56
N SER A 237 3.08 9.67 -8.72
CA SER A 237 4.36 8.97 -8.52
C SER A 237 4.59 7.79 -9.46
N ALA A 238 3.55 7.29 -10.13
CA ALA A 238 3.67 6.20 -11.10
C ALA A 238 4.15 6.67 -12.49
N ALA A 239 4.61 5.72 -13.32
CA ALA A 239 4.94 5.97 -14.71
C ALA A 239 3.73 6.49 -15.51
N LYS A 240 3.95 7.44 -16.42
CA LYS A 240 2.90 8.15 -17.16
C LYS A 240 2.70 7.59 -18.57
N THR A 241 3.76 7.07 -19.22
CA THR A 241 3.66 6.50 -20.56
C THR A 241 3.00 5.11 -20.52
N LYS A 242 2.22 4.76 -21.56
CA LYS A 242 1.51 3.46 -21.61
C LYS A 242 2.47 2.27 -21.46
N LYS A 243 3.60 2.29 -22.14
CA LYS A 243 4.63 1.24 -22.01
C LYS A 243 5.33 1.29 -20.65
N GLY A 244 5.56 2.51 -20.13
CA GLY A 244 6.16 2.72 -18.81
C GLY A 244 5.32 2.13 -17.70
N LYS A 245 4.00 2.23 -17.78
CA LYS A 245 3.07 1.65 -16.83
C LYS A 245 3.19 0.12 -16.71
N TRP A 246 3.35 -0.56 -17.85
CA TRP A 246 3.61 -2.01 -17.86
C TRP A 246 4.94 -2.36 -17.20
N ILE A 247 6.03 -1.69 -17.62
CA ILE A 247 7.38 -1.93 -17.07
C ILE A 247 7.40 -1.63 -15.57
N PHE A 248 6.83 -0.50 -15.16
CA PHE A 248 6.72 -0.09 -13.77
C PHE A 248 5.97 -1.13 -12.92
N GLY A 249 4.81 -1.58 -13.39
CA GLY A 249 4.03 -2.62 -12.72
C GLY A 249 4.79 -3.93 -12.59
N ILE A 250 5.41 -4.41 -13.68
CA ILE A 250 6.21 -5.66 -13.67
C ILE A 250 7.35 -5.55 -12.65
N ILE A 251 8.09 -4.45 -12.62
CA ILE A 251 9.17 -4.23 -11.65
C ILE A 251 8.63 -4.34 -10.23
N ILE A 252 7.50 -3.70 -9.91
CA ILE A 252 6.90 -3.76 -8.57
C ILE A 252 6.53 -5.20 -8.21
N GLY A 253 5.89 -5.93 -9.12
CA GLY A 253 5.50 -7.33 -8.88
C GLY A 253 6.72 -8.22 -8.60
N VAL A 254 7.75 -8.13 -9.45
CA VAL A 254 9.02 -8.88 -9.31
C VAL A 254 9.70 -8.54 -7.98
N VAL A 255 9.92 -7.25 -7.71
CA VAL A 255 10.62 -6.80 -6.51
C VAL A 255 9.86 -7.19 -5.23
N THR A 256 8.52 -7.19 -5.26
CA THR A 256 7.72 -7.63 -4.11
C THR A 256 8.02 -9.09 -3.75
N VAL A 257 8.08 -9.99 -4.75
CA VAL A 257 8.40 -11.41 -4.51
C VAL A 257 9.84 -11.56 -4.02
N LEU A 258 10.79 -10.88 -4.65
CA LEU A 258 12.20 -10.95 -4.24
C LEU A 258 12.40 -10.48 -2.79
N ILE A 259 11.77 -9.37 -2.39
CA ILE A 259 11.86 -8.89 -1.00
C ILE A 259 11.26 -9.92 -0.04
N ARG A 260 10.09 -10.50 -0.36
CA ARG A 260 9.45 -11.50 0.49
C ARG A 260 10.25 -12.80 0.63
N ALA A 261 10.94 -13.21 -0.44
CA ALA A 261 11.70 -14.45 -0.46
C ALA A 261 13.12 -14.30 0.12
N LEU A 262 13.75 -13.14 -0.05
CA LEU A 262 15.18 -12.95 0.23
C LEU A 262 15.45 -12.02 1.42
N SER A 263 14.42 -11.40 2.00
CA SER A 263 14.60 -10.47 3.12
C SER A 263 13.70 -10.80 4.30
N LEU A 264 14.01 -10.20 5.45
CA LEU A 264 13.18 -10.28 6.66
C LEU A 264 11.90 -9.41 6.59
N PHE A 265 11.70 -8.67 5.49
CA PHE A 265 10.56 -7.77 5.33
C PHE A 265 9.35 -8.48 4.72
N ASN A 266 8.49 -9.01 5.54
CA ASN A 266 7.28 -9.74 5.12
C ASN A 266 6.33 -8.91 4.23
N GLY A 267 6.34 -7.57 4.36
CA GLY A 267 5.46 -6.66 3.62
C GLY A 267 5.82 -6.45 2.15
N GLY A 268 7.11 -6.51 1.77
CA GLY A 268 7.66 -6.37 0.39
C GLY A 268 7.11 -5.25 -0.49
N MET A 269 5.79 -5.17 -0.63
CA MET A 269 5.08 -4.29 -1.57
C MET A 269 5.37 -2.79 -1.36
N MET A 270 5.48 -2.34 -0.11
CA MET A 270 5.79 -0.94 0.19
C MET A 270 7.14 -0.51 -0.41
N PHE A 271 8.18 -1.29 -0.15
CA PHE A 271 9.51 -1.01 -0.67
C PHE A 271 9.57 -1.18 -2.19
N ALA A 272 8.84 -2.16 -2.74
CA ALA A 272 8.76 -2.37 -4.18
C ALA A 272 8.14 -1.16 -4.89
N ILE A 273 7.07 -0.56 -4.36
CA ILE A 273 6.47 0.65 -4.92
C ILE A 273 7.42 1.84 -4.80
N LEU A 274 8.06 2.06 -3.64
CA LEU A 274 9.01 3.17 -3.47
C LEU A 274 10.20 3.03 -4.42
N MET A 275 10.72 1.81 -4.60
CA MET A 275 11.74 1.54 -5.59
C MET A 275 11.23 1.80 -7.02
N GLY A 276 10.02 1.34 -7.34
CA GLY A 276 9.37 1.63 -8.62
C GLY A 276 9.24 3.14 -8.88
N ASN A 277 8.81 3.90 -7.86
CA ASN A 277 8.68 5.37 -7.97
C ASN A 277 10.03 6.03 -8.32
N THR A 278 11.15 5.54 -7.77
CA THR A 278 12.48 6.04 -8.11
C THR A 278 12.80 5.88 -9.60
N PHE A 279 12.40 4.75 -10.20
CA PHE A 279 12.67 4.45 -11.61
C PHE A 279 11.60 4.98 -12.57
N ALA A 280 10.40 5.34 -12.12
CA ALA A 280 9.31 5.78 -12.98
C ALA A 280 9.68 6.95 -13.93
N PRO A 281 10.35 8.03 -13.48
CA PRO A 281 10.76 9.11 -14.37
C PRO A 281 11.80 8.67 -15.41
N ILE A 282 12.70 7.78 -15.02
CA ILE A 282 13.76 7.23 -15.88
C ILE A 282 13.13 6.36 -16.98
N ILE A 283 12.22 5.47 -16.63
CA ILE A 283 11.47 4.62 -17.56
C ILE A 283 10.74 5.48 -18.59
N ASP A 284 10.01 6.48 -18.14
CA ASP A 284 9.27 7.39 -19.02
C ASP A 284 10.18 8.21 -19.94
N HIS A 285 11.36 8.63 -19.45
CA HIS A 285 12.34 9.33 -20.26
C HIS A 285 12.84 8.48 -21.44
N PHE A 286 13.31 7.26 -21.16
CA PHE A 286 13.81 6.35 -22.21
C PHE A 286 12.73 5.98 -23.23
N ILE A 287 11.49 5.77 -22.80
CA ILE A 287 10.38 5.46 -23.72
C ILE A 287 10.10 6.64 -24.65
N LYS A 288 10.00 7.86 -24.10
CA LYS A 288 9.79 9.07 -24.92
C LYS A 288 10.91 9.31 -25.90
N GLU A 289 12.15 9.10 -25.49
CA GLU A 289 13.31 9.22 -26.39
C GLU A 289 13.27 8.19 -27.51
N ALA A 290 12.99 6.92 -27.19
CA ALA A 290 12.85 5.87 -28.21
C ALA A 290 11.70 6.17 -29.21
N GLU A 291 10.60 6.73 -28.75
CA GLU A 291 9.50 7.13 -29.62
C GLU A 291 9.85 8.32 -30.51
N LYS A 292 10.61 9.29 -30.00
CA LYS A 292 11.12 10.43 -30.81
C LYS A 292 12.06 9.92 -31.92
N ARG A 293 12.99 9.02 -31.58
CA ARG A 293 13.92 8.44 -32.58
C ARG A 293 13.20 7.65 -33.68
N LYS A 294 12.12 6.92 -33.32
CA LYS A 294 11.30 6.21 -34.33
C LYS A 294 10.58 7.18 -35.27
N LYS A 295 9.99 8.24 -34.74
CA LYS A 295 9.34 9.26 -35.56
C LYS A 295 10.30 9.99 -36.49
N SER A 296 11.50 10.34 -36.02
CA SER A 296 12.54 10.98 -36.84
C SER A 296 12.97 10.07 -37.99
N LYS A 297 13.15 8.76 -37.75
CA LYS A 297 13.51 7.82 -38.84
C LYS A 297 12.36 7.63 -39.84
N ALA A 298 11.09 7.66 -39.41
CA ALA A 298 9.94 7.53 -40.30
C ALA A 298 9.69 8.79 -41.17
N VAL A 299 10.20 9.95 -40.77
CA VAL A 299 10.15 11.20 -41.57
C VAL A 299 11.32 11.29 -42.54
N ALA A 300 12.43 10.62 -42.26
CA ALA A 300 13.63 10.62 -43.10
C ALA A 300 13.67 9.49 -44.17
N ALA A 301 12.70 8.56 -44.09
CA ALA A 301 12.47 7.50 -45.10
C ALA A 301 11.29 7.86 -46.01
#